data_765c608c3d9af90a9c73653a78fcb355
#
_entry.id   765c608c3d9af90a9c73653a78fcb355
#
_cell.length_a   1.000
_cell.length_b   1.000
_cell.length_c   1.000
_cell.angle_alpha   90.00
_cell.angle_beta   90.00
_cell.angle_gamma   90.00
#
_symmetry.space_group_name_H-M   'P 1'
#
loop_
_entity.id
_entity.type
_entity.pdbx_description
1 polymer ?
#
loop_
_entity_poly.entity_id
_entity_poly.type
_entity_poly.pdbx_seq_one_letter_code
_entity_poly.pdbx_strand_id
1 'polypeptide(L)'
;MKKILTAILLFLVPCSLFLTGCGGGEEKVSDDAGKIKIGMITRLNVSEENFGEFMKKVEETLDVKISSHKPVFFDNLNAMEMALQSKQIDEISTYRSVARYMIAKEPRFEVLKDHSLEFIDSFCFALRDDETALKDSLNMIIKEMQSDGTLDKLTKKYITDINAETDPPAVELPHFDSADTIKVAVTGDLPPLDFVSADGKAEGFNTAVLAEIGNRMLKNIELVEIESGARASALTSEQVDVVFWAIVPVSEIIPSDTDQPQGVILTEPYFKDKIVHMIFKEEKK
;
A
#
# COMPACT_ATOMS: atom_id res chain seq x y z
N MET A 1 -54.72 17.90 -43.69
CA MET A 1 -55.03 19.33 -43.46
C MET A 1 -54.11 19.83 -42.35
N LYS A 2 -53.43 21.00 -42.62
CA LYS A 2 -52.64 21.87 -41.73
C LYS A 2 -51.33 21.27 -41.19
N LYS A 3 -50.25 21.51 -41.83
CA LYS A 3 -49.12 22.47 -41.87
C LYS A 3 -48.99 23.40 -40.67
N ILE A 4 -47.84 23.43 -39.99
CA ILE A 4 -47.18 24.54 -39.35
C ILE A 4 -45.76 23.97 -39.06
N LEU A 5 -44.71 24.22 -39.76
CA LEU A 5 -43.83 25.38 -40.06
C LEU A 5 -43.10 25.92 -38.81
N THR A 6 -41.83 25.57 -38.73
CA THR A 6 -40.60 26.37 -38.55
C THR A 6 -40.52 27.41 -37.44
N ALA A 7 -39.47 27.35 -36.65
CA ALA A 7 -38.60 28.49 -36.39
C ALA A 7 -37.25 28.04 -35.79
N ILE A 8 -36.22 28.07 -36.63
CA ILE A 8 -34.80 28.10 -36.22
C ILE A 8 -34.52 29.51 -35.73
N LEU A 9 -34.10 29.67 -34.47
CA LEU A 9 -33.62 30.96 -33.96
C LEU A 9 -32.11 30.83 -33.72
N LEU A 10 -31.33 31.35 -34.67
CA LEU A 10 -29.91 31.63 -34.55
C LEU A 10 -29.74 32.78 -33.53
N PHE A 11 -29.07 32.51 -32.42
CA PHE A 11 -28.55 33.58 -31.56
C PHE A 11 -27.06 33.76 -31.83
N LEU A 12 -26.74 34.74 -32.62
CA LEU A 12 -25.45 35.38 -32.72
C LEU A 12 -25.27 36.25 -31.47
N VAL A 13 -24.28 35.93 -30.63
CA VAL A 13 -23.82 36.83 -29.56
C VAL A 13 -22.49 37.43 -29.99
N PRO A 14 -22.37 38.75 -29.98
CA PRO A 14 -21.16 39.43 -30.43
C PRO A 14 -20.04 39.35 -29.42
N CYS A 15 -18.86 39.12 -29.96
CA CYS A 15 -17.58 39.20 -29.30
C CYS A 15 -17.33 40.64 -28.82
N SER A 16 -17.42 40.92 -27.51
CA SER A 16 -16.91 42.16 -26.93
C SER A 16 -15.63 41.90 -26.18
N LEU A 17 -14.55 42.33 -26.79
CA LEU A 17 -13.24 42.51 -26.18
C LEU A 17 -13.35 43.45 -24.97
N PHE A 18 -13.04 42.94 -23.78
CA PHE A 18 -12.59 43.76 -22.67
C PHE A 18 -11.17 43.38 -22.31
N LEU A 19 -10.23 44.09 -22.90
CA LEU A 19 -8.92 44.30 -22.32
C LEU A 19 -9.08 45.30 -21.18
N THR A 20 -8.78 44.92 -19.96
CA THR A 20 -8.07 45.68 -18.92
C THR A 20 -8.16 44.97 -17.58
N GLY A 21 -7.05 44.70 -16.99
CA GLY A 21 -6.93 44.22 -15.60
C GLY A 21 -5.62 43.54 -15.37
N CYS A 22 -4.52 44.30 -15.39
CA CYS A 22 -3.33 43.91 -14.67
C CYS A 22 -3.68 43.73 -13.19
N GLY A 23 -3.79 42.48 -12.76
CA GLY A 23 -3.75 42.07 -11.38
C GLY A 23 -2.66 41.03 -11.32
N GLY A 24 -1.48 41.42 -10.79
CA GLY A 24 -0.40 40.50 -10.49
C GLY A 24 -0.85 39.48 -9.43
N GLY A 25 -1.41 38.38 -9.89
CA GLY A 25 -1.40 37.15 -9.13
C GLY A 25 0.01 36.61 -9.27
N GLU A 26 0.78 36.59 -8.23
CA GLU A 26 1.93 35.71 -8.13
C GLU A 26 1.41 34.31 -8.42
N GLU A 27 1.70 33.78 -9.61
CA GLU A 27 1.72 32.32 -9.80
C GLU A 27 2.67 31.82 -8.72
N LYS A 28 2.14 31.19 -7.69
CA LYS A 28 2.92 30.33 -6.82
C LYS A 28 3.52 29.29 -7.77
N VAL A 29 4.76 29.53 -8.21
CA VAL A 29 5.60 28.49 -8.81
C VAL A 29 5.51 27.36 -7.82
N SER A 30 4.90 26.23 -8.21
CA SER A 30 4.79 25.09 -7.33
C SER A 30 6.21 24.72 -6.93
N ASP A 31 6.48 24.69 -5.65
CA ASP A 31 7.78 24.34 -5.05
C ASP A 31 8.24 22.92 -5.44
N ASP A 32 7.50 22.28 -6.32
CA ASP A 32 7.64 20.91 -6.84
C ASP A 32 8.35 20.83 -8.21
N ALA A 33 8.66 21.95 -8.85
CA ALA A 33 9.35 21.94 -10.12
C ALA A 33 10.78 21.39 -9.96
N GLY A 34 11.03 20.22 -10.53
CA GLY A 34 12.33 19.54 -10.46
C GLY A 34 12.47 18.50 -9.34
N LYS A 35 11.44 18.26 -8.54
CA LYS A 35 11.43 17.16 -7.57
C LYS A 35 11.15 15.81 -8.25
N ILE A 36 11.82 14.76 -7.78
CA ILE A 36 11.56 13.37 -8.17
C ILE A 36 10.24 12.93 -7.52
N LYS A 37 9.25 12.55 -8.31
CA LYS A 37 7.97 12.07 -7.82
C LYS A 37 8.06 10.57 -7.52
N ILE A 38 7.82 10.20 -6.25
CA ILE A 38 7.86 8.81 -5.80
C ILE A 38 6.45 8.34 -5.49
N GLY A 39 5.99 7.30 -6.20
CA GLY A 39 4.74 6.60 -5.89
C GLY A 39 4.90 5.74 -4.64
N MET A 40 3.93 5.80 -3.75
CA MET A 40 3.86 5.02 -2.51
C MET A 40 2.44 4.52 -2.29
N ILE A 41 2.28 3.30 -1.77
CA ILE A 41 0.97 2.82 -1.33
C ILE A 41 0.56 3.55 -0.05
N THR A 42 -0.69 4.00 0.00
CA THR A 42 -1.28 4.65 1.18
C THR A 42 -1.19 3.72 2.39
N ARG A 43 -0.75 4.22 3.52
CA ARG A 43 -0.60 3.50 4.80
C ARG A 43 -1.82 3.73 5.70
N LEU A 44 -1.83 3.16 6.90
CA LEU A 44 -2.97 3.31 7.81
C LEU A 44 -3.14 4.73 8.35
N ASN A 45 -2.05 5.40 8.67
CA ASN A 45 -2.05 6.73 9.30
C ASN A 45 -1.23 7.77 8.54
N VAL A 46 -0.39 7.36 7.56
CA VAL A 46 0.47 8.29 6.83
C VAL A 46 -0.31 8.93 5.71
N SER A 47 -0.65 10.22 5.89
CA SER A 47 -1.16 11.12 4.85
C SER A 47 -0.01 11.88 4.19
N GLU A 48 -0.29 12.55 3.06
CA GLU A 48 0.69 13.43 2.40
C GLU A 48 1.21 14.52 3.35
N GLU A 49 0.34 15.08 4.19
CA GLU A 49 0.68 16.12 5.18
C GLU A 49 1.62 15.57 6.26
N ASN A 50 1.25 14.48 6.92
CA ASN A 50 2.04 13.87 7.99
C ASN A 50 3.39 13.34 7.48
N PHE A 51 3.43 12.82 6.25
CA PHE A 51 4.66 12.35 5.64
C PHE A 51 5.66 13.48 5.39
N GLY A 52 5.20 14.66 5.01
CA GLY A 52 6.06 15.83 4.84
C GLY A 52 6.75 16.25 6.14
N GLU A 53 6.03 16.30 7.25
CA GLU A 53 6.59 16.59 8.57
C GLU A 53 7.57 15.51 9.03
N PHE A 54 7.22 14.25 8.80
CA PHE A 54 8.06 13.10 9.07
C PHE A 54 9.39 13.18 8.30
N MET A 55 9.34 13.38 6.99
CA MET A 55 10.55 13.47 6.16
C MET A 55 11.45 14.64 6.57
N LYS A 56 10.89 15.78 6.93
CA LYS A 56 11.65 16.93 7.46
C LYS A 56 12.40 16.56 8.74
N LYS A 57 11.76 15.84 9.65
CA LYS A 57 12.40 15.36 10.89
C LYS A 57 13.55 14.39 10.60
N VAL A 58 13.38 13.51 9.62
CA VAL A 58 14.45 12.59 9.17
C VAL A 58 15.62 13.37 8.57
N GLU A 59 15.37 14.37 7.72
CA GLU A 59 16.41 15.24 7.16
C GLU A 59 17.20 15.96 8.24
N GLU A 60 16.51 16.57 9.21
CA GLU A 60 17.14 17.28 10.32
C GLU A 60 17.98 16.36 11.21
N THR A 61 17.55 15.10 11.41
CA THR A 61 18.22 14.15 12.28
C THR A 61 19.44 13.50 11.63
N LEU A 62 19.36 13.22 10.32
CA LEU A 62 20.41 12.52 9.57
C LEU A 62 21.35 13.45 8.82
N ASP A 63 21.11 14.77 8.81
CA ASP A 63 21.84 15.75 8.00
C ASP A 63 21.87 15.37 6.50
N VAL A 64 20.73 14.88 5.98
CA VAL A 64 20.55 14.48 4.58
C VAL A 64 19.49 15.34 3.91
N LYS A 65 19.56 15.51 2.60
CA LYS A 65 18.51 16.18 1.82
C LYS A 65 17.63 15.13 1.13
N ILE A 66 16.42 14.95 1.65
CA ILE A 66 15.37 14.13 1.03
C ILE A 66 14.35 15.03 0.32
N SER A 67 14.43 16.34 0.54
CA SER A 67 13.55 17.38 -0.03
C SER A 67 13.55 17.45 -1.57
N SER A 68 14.45 16.72 -2.24
CA SER A 68 14.44 16.54 -3.70
C SER A 68 13.33 15.60 -4.19
N HIS A 69 12.62 14.95 -3.27
CA HIS A 69 11.57 13.97 -3.59
C HIS A 69 10.19 14.48 -3.17
N LYS A 70 9.19 14.13 -3.97
CA LYS A 70 7.78 14.37 -3.69
C LYS A 70 7.02 13.05 -3.64
N PRO A 71 6.46 12.66 -2.49
CA PRO A 71 5.61 11.48 -2.42
C PRO A 71 4.29 11.71 -3.17
N VAL A 72 3.82 10.67 -3.85
CA VAL A 72 2.49 10.60 -4.47
C VAL A 72 1.85 9.31 -3.99
N PHE A 73 0.75 9.41 -3.24
CA PHE A 73 0.09 8.26 -2.65
C PHE A 73 -0.92 7.62 -3.59
N PHE A 74 -0.95 6.29 -3.58
CA PHE A 74 -1.86 5.45 -4.35
C PHE A 74 -2.56 4.46 -3.44
N ASP A 75 -3.82 4.15 -3.72
CA ASP A 75 -4.58 3.17 -2.95
C ASP A 75 -4.38 1.73 -3.42
N ASN A 76 -3.78 1.54 -4.60
CA ASN A 76 -3.46 0.22 -5.14
C ASN A 76 -2.21 0.22 -6.03
N LEU A 77 -1.58 -0.96 -6.14
CA LEU A 77 -0.34 -1.14 -6.88
C LEU A 77 -0.52 -0.91 -8.38
N ASN A 78 -1.63 -1.36 -8.96
CA ASN A 78 -1.88 -1.22 -10.40
C ASN A 78 -1.92 0.25 -10.84
N ALA A 79 -2.60 1.11 -10.08
CA ALA A 79 -2.64 2.55 -10.36
C ALA A 79 -1.23 3.18 -10.28
N MET A 80 -0.43 2.75 -9.32
CA MET A 80 0.95 3.21 -9.14
C MET A 80 1.86 2.76 -10.30
N GLU A 81 1.73 1.51 -10.77
CA GLU A 81 2.45 1.02 -11.94
C GLU A 81 2.07 1.77 -13.22
N MET A 82 0.78 2.03 -13.43
CA MET A 82 0.30 2.82 -14.57
C MET A 82 0.83 4.26 -14.53
N ALA A 83 0.91 4.86 -13.35
CA ALA A 83 1.46 6.20 -13.17
C ALA A 83 2.97 6.24 -13.50
N LEU A 84 3.73 5.20 -13.15
CA LEU A 84 5.15 5.09 -13.51
C LEU A 84 5.31 4.90 -15.02
N GLN A 85 4.54 4.01 -15.65
CA GLN A 85 4.60 3.77 -17.10
C GLN A 85 4.22 5.01 -17.92
N SER A 86 3.25 5.80 -17.42
CA SER A 86 2.82 7.07 -18.07
C SER A 86 3.67 8.28 -17.69
N LYS A 87 4.74 8.10 -16.90
CA LYS A 87 5.64 9.16 -16.43
C LYS A 87 4.94 10.24 -15.57
N GLN A 88 3.85 9.89 -14.92
CA GLN A 88 3.22 10.76 -13.92
C GLN A 88 4.01 10.77 -12.61
N ILE A 89 4.69 9.66 -12.32
CA ILE A 89 5.70 9.53 -11.27
C ILE A 89 7.02 9.04 -11.89
N ASP A 90 8.12 9.29 -11.21
CA ASP A 90 9.47 8.95 -11.68
C ASP A 90 9.95 7.61 -11.12
N GLU A 91 9.52 7.27 -9.90
CA GLU A 91 9.92 6.08 -9.15
C GLU A 91 8.73 5.49 -8.38
N ILE A 92 8.81 4.21 -8.07
CA ILE A 92 7.95 3.52 -7.11
C ILE A 92 8.76 3.17 -5.87
N SER A 93 8.28 3.54 -4.69
CA SER A 93 8.77 3.04 -3.40
C SER A 93 7.92 1.86 -2.97
N THR A 94 8.52 0.68 -2.83
CA THR A 94 7.83 -0.54 -2.44
C THR A 94 8.76 -1.48 -1.66
N TYR A 95 8.25 -2.65 -1.24
CA TYR A 95 9.04 -3.65 -0.53
C TYR A 95 9.85 -4.51 -1.48
N ARG A 96 11.01 -4.99 -1.00
CA ARG A 96 11.91 -5.83 -1.80
C ARG A 96 11.21 -7.09 -2.32
N SER A 97 10.33 -7.71 -1.52
CA SER A 97 9.55 -8.88 -1.94
C SER A 97 8.65 -8.56 -3.14
N VAL A 98 7.93 -7.44 -3.08
CA VAL A 98 7.06 -6.93 -4.16
C VAL A 98 7.88 -6.58 -5.40
N ALA A 99 8.99 -5.84 -5.22
CA ALA A 99 9.88 -5.47 -6.31
C ALA A 99 10.43 -6.69 -7.05
N ARG A 100 10.85 -7.75 -6.32
CA ARG A 100 11.32 -9.00 -6.93
C ARG A 100 10.23 -9.68 -7.75
N TYR A 101 9.00 -9.72 -7.25
CA TYR A 101 7.87 -10.26 -7.98
C TYR A 101 7.60 -9.45 -9.25
N MET A 102 7.51 -8.13 -9.16
CA MET A 102 7.29 -7.24 -10.29
C MET A 102 8.36 -7.44 -11.39
N ILE A 103 9.64 -7.48 -11.02
CA ILE A 103 10.75 -7.71 -11.95
C ILE A 103 10.68 -9.10 -12.58
N ALA A 104 10.28 -10.12 -11.84
CA ALA A 104 10.13 -11.48 -12.36
C ALA A 104 9.02 -11.56 -13.43
N LYS A 105 7.94 -10.79 -13.28
CA LYS A 105 6.81 -10.76 -14.23
C LYS A 105 7.02 -9.76 -15.36
N GLU A 106 7.69 -8.64 -15.11
CA GLU A 106 7.97 -7.60 -16.09
C GLU A 106 9.45 -7.15 -15.99
N PRO A 107 10.36 -7.73 -16.80
CA PRO A 107 11.80 -7.47 -16.70
C PRO A 107 12.24 -6.03 -17.00
N ARG A 108 11.33 -5.18 -17.48
CA ARG A 108 11.62 -3.74 -17.65
C ARG A 108 11.65 -2.97 -16.33
N PHE A 109 11.10 -3.51 -15.26
CA PHE A 109 11.33 -2.94 -13.92
C PHE A 109 12.77 -3.16 -13.47
N GLU A 110 13.31 -2.20 -12.74
CA GLU A 110 14.64 -2.25 -12.14
C GLU A 110 14.66 -1.58 -10.78
N VAL A 111 15.35 -2.19 -9.81
CA VAL A 111 15.61 -1.56 -8.52
C VAL A 111 16.80 -0.61 -8.65
N LEU A 112 16.63 0.62 -8.20
CA LEU A 112 17.70 1.60 -8.12
C LEU A 112 18.75 1.17 -7.08
N LYS A 113 20.03 1.24 -7.47
CA LYS A 113 21.15 0.73 -6.65
C LYS A 113 21.68 1.72 -5.63
N ASP A 114 21.46 3.02 -5.85
CA ASP A 114 22.10 4.09 -5.09
C ASP A 114 21.15 4.80 -4.11
N HIS A 115 20.61 4.04 -3.14
CA HIS A 115 19.95 4.64 -1.99
C HIS A 115 20.87 4.54 -0.78
N SER A 116 21.32 5.70 -0.29
CA SER A 116 22.21 5.80 0.87
C SER A 116 21.54 5.40 2.19
N LEU A 117 20.19 5.35 2.22
CA LEU A 117 19.42 5.00 3.42
C LEU A 117 18.69 3.68 3.19
N GLU A 118 18.91 2.75 4.11
CA GLU A 118 18.20 1.49 4.13
C GLU A 118 17.07 1.55 5.15
N PHE A 119 15.83 1.62 4.66
CA PHE A 119 14.65 1.52 5.51
C PHE A 119 14.12 0.09 5.53
N ILE A 120 13.81 -0.39 6.73
CA ILE A 120 13.18 -1.69 6.96
C ILE A 120 11.90 -1.44 7.74
N ASP A 121 10.81 -2.03 7.27
CA ASP A 121 9.54 -2.04 7.99
C ASP A 121 9.25 -3.43 8.55
N SER A 122 8.69 -3.45 9.75
CA SER A 122 8.08 -4.63 10.32
C SER A 122 6.59 -4.63 10.02
N PHE A 123 6.04 -5.78 9.64
CA PHE A 123 4.62 -5.95 9.38
C PHE A 123 3.92 -6.54 10.59
N CYS A 124 2.88 -5.84 11.02
CA CYS A 124 2.05 -6.19 12.15
C CYS A 124 0.59 -6.28 11.73
N PHE A 125 -0.23 -6.93 12.53
CA PHE A 125 -1.68 -6.78 12.44
C PHE A 125 -2.12 -5.56 13.25
N ALA A 126 -3.12 -4.84 12.75
CA ALA A 126 -3.75 -3.75 13.46
C ALA A 126 -5.16 -4.16 13.90
N LEU A 127 -5.52 -3.80 15.13
CA LEU A 127 -6.81 -4.07 15.76
C LEU A 127 -7.32 -2.80 16.43
N ARG A 128 -8.60 -2.75 16.76
CA ARG A 128 -9.12 -1.71 17.67
C ARG A 128 -8.47 -1.83 19.05
N ASP A 129 -8.33 -0.74 19.76
CA ASP A 129 -7.63 -0.68 21.05
C ASP A 129 -8.35 -1.44 22.20
N ASP A 130 -9.64 -1.72 22.03
CA ASP A 130 -10.43 -2.56 22.95
C ASP A 130 -10.28 -4.07 22.68
N GLU A 131 -9.74 -4.49 21.53
CA GLU A 131 -9.55 -5.90 21.13
C GLU A 131 -8.25 -6.53 21.69
N THR A 132 -7.95 -6.25 22.96
CA THR A 132 -6.70 -6.72 23.60
C THR A 132 -6.59 -8.24 23.67
N ALA A 133 -7.70 -8.95 23.90
CA ALA A 133 -7.71 -10.41 23.98
C ALA A 133 -7.38 -11.06 22.62
N LEU A 134 -7.90 -10.52 21.52
CA LEU A 134 -7.58 -10.98 20.17
C LEU A 134 -6.12 -10.70 19.84
N LYS A 135 -5.64 -9.48 20.17
CA LYS A 135 -4.22 -9.13 19.99
C LYS A 135 -3.29 -10.08 20.73
N ASP A 136 -3.58 -10.40 21.99
CA ASP A 136 -2.76 -11.30 22.79
C ASP A 136 -2.74 -12.72 22.22
N SER A 137 -3.87 -13.20 21.70
CA SER A 137 -3.97 -14.48 21.01
C SER A 137 -3.15 -14.49 19.72
N LEU A 138 -3.21 -13.43 18.91
CA LEU A 138 -2.40 -13.28 17.70
C LEU A 138 -0.91 -13.23 18.03
N ASN A 139 -0.50 -12.48 19.05
CA ASN A 139 0.90 -12.41 19.49
C ASN A 139 1.44 -13.77 19.94
N MET A 140 0.65 -14.55 20.66
CA MET A 140 1.02 -15.89 21.07
C MET A 140 1.28 -16.78 19.84
N ILE A 141 0.37 -16.76 18.86
CA ILE A 141 0.48 -17.57 17.65
C ILE A 141 1.65 -17.12 16.77
N ILE A 142 1.85 -15.81 16.60
CA ILE A 142 3.01 -15.26 15.88
C ILE A 142 4.30 -15.80 16.50
N LYS A 143 4.42 -15.76 17.82
CA LYS A 143 5.58 -16.27 18.55
C LYS A 143 5.77 -17.79 18.37
N GLU A 144 4.69 -18.56 18.39
CA GLU A 144 4.73 -19.99 18.09
C GLU A 144 5.22 -20.25 16.67
N MET A 145 4.66 -19.54 15.66
CA MET A 145 5.06 -19.69 14.26
C MET A 145 6.50 -19.26 13.99
N GLN A 146 7.03 -18.32 14.76
CA GLN A 146 8.45 -17.96 14.75
C GLN A 146 9.30 -19.11 15.33
N SER A 147 8.91 -19.65 16.48
CA SER A 147 9.70 -20.64 17.21
C SER A 147 9.73 -22.01 16.53
N ASP A 148 8.66 -22.42 15.85
CA ASP A 148 8.57 -23.72 15.15
C ASP A 148 8.99 -23.65 13.68
N GLY A 149 9.43 -22.48 13.21
CA GLY A 149 9.90 -22.23 11.84
C GLY A 149 8.79 -22.16 10.78
N THR A 150 7.52 -22.02 11.18
CA THR A 150 6.40 -21.90 10.23
C THR A 150 6.50 -20.61 9.40
N LEU A 151 6.82 -19.46 10.02
CA LEU A 151 7.01 -18.20 9.28
C LEU A 151 8.14 -18.28 8.27
N ASP A 152 9.24 -18.95 8.59
CA ASP A 152 10.37 -19.17 7.66
C ASP A 152 9.94 -20.02 6.46
N LYS A 153 9.17 -21.10 6.70
CA LYS A 153 8.63 -21.95 5.65
C LYS A 153 7.67 -21.19 4.73
N LEU A 154 6.78 -20.36 5.30
CA LEU A 154 5.86 -19.55 4.54
C LEU A 154 6.61 -18.48 3.73
N THR A 155 7.58 -17.79 4.34
CA THR A 155 8.44 -16.82 3.66
C THR A 155 9.17 -17.47 2.49
N LYS A 156 9.73 -18.67 2.71
CA LYS A 156 10.40 -19.40 1.64
C LYS A 156 9.43 -19.72 0.50
N LYS A 157 8.28 -20.32 0.81
CA LYS A 157 7.30 -20.80 -0.17
C LYS A 157 6.65 -19.66 -0.97
N TYR A 158 6.28 -18.57 -0.32
CA TYR A 158 5.44 -17.50 -0.92
C TYR A 158 6.22 -16.27 -1.36
N ILE A 159 7.49 -16.12 -0.94
CA ILE A 159 8.33 -14.97 -1.29
C ILE A 159 9.62 -15.42 -1.98
N THR A 160 10.42 -16.27 -1.31
CA THR A 160 11.79 -16.56 -1.76
C THR A 160 11.82 -17.45 -2.99
N ASP A 161 10.97 -18.46 -3.07
CA ASP A 161 10.94 -19.45 -4.15
C ASP A 161 10.15 -18.95 -5.39
N ILE A 162 9.49 -17.78 -5.31
CA ILE A 162 8.76 -17.18 -6.44
C ILE A 162 9.74 -16.63 -7.48
N ASN A 163 9.48 -16.92 -8.73
CA ASN A 163 10.27 -16.49 -9.88
C ASN A 163 9.38 -16.21 -11.11
N ALA A 164 9.98 -16.00 -12.27
CA ALA A 164 9.26 -15.68 -13.52
C ALA A 164 8.27 -16.77 -13.96
N GLU A 165 8.58 -18.03 -13.65
CA GLU A 165 7.81 -19.20 -14.10
C GLU A 165 6.79 -19.69 -13.07
N THR A 166 6.89 -19.19 -11.82
CA THR A 166 6.06 -19.63 -10.70
C THR A 166 5.28 -18.47 -10.12
N ASP A 167 3.98 -18.66 -9.93
CA ASP A 167 3.14 -17.80 -9.11
C ASP A 167 3.07 -18.33 -7.68
N PRO A 168 2.80 -17.48 -6.68
CA PRO A 168 2.47 -17.96 -5.36
C PRO A 168 1.29 -18.93 -5.45
N PRO A 169 1.36 -20.08 -4.77
CA PRO A 169 0.26 -21.04 -4.82
C PRO A 169 -0.97 -20.48 -4.09
N ALA A 170 -2.16 -20.84 -4.57
CA ALA A 170 -3.41 -20.51 -3.90
C ALA A 170 -3.40 -20.96 -2.44
N VAL A 171 -4.08 -20.20 -1.59
CA VAL A 171 -4.20 -20.46 -0.16
C VAL A 171 -5.62 -20.90 0.16
N GLU A 172 -5.75 -22.09 0.78
CA GLU A 172 -7.01 -22.52 1.33
C GLU A 172 -7.20 -21.94 2.73
N LEU A 173 -8.23 -21.12 2.90
CA LEU A 173 -8.59 -20.60 4.21
C LEU A 173 -9.29 -21.67 5.05
N PRO A 174 -9.08 -21.69 6.38
CA PRO A 174 -9.70 -22.65 7.24
C PRO A 174 -11.23 -22.50 7.24
N HIS A 175 -11.92 -23.64 7.30
CA HIS A 175 -13.35 -23.70 7.47
C HIS A 175 -13.71 -24.67 8.59
N PHE A 176 -14.35 -24.15 9.63
CA PHE A 176 -14.83 -24.89 10.78
C PHE A 176 -16.32 -24.63 10.96
N ASP A 177 -17.13 -25.70 11.00
CA ASP A 177 -18.55 -25.59 11.24
C ASP A 177 -18.81 -24.90 12.60
N SER A 178 -19.67 -23.90 12.61
CA SER A 178 -20.08 -23.16 13.81
C SER A 178 -18.94 -22.42 14.57
N ALA A 179 -17.77 -22.26 13.98
CA ALA A 179 -16.73 -21.42 14.57
C ALA A 179 -16.96 -19.93 14.25
N ASP A 180 -16.48 -19.08 15.14
CA ASP A 180 -16.46 -17.64 14.89
C ASP A 180 -15.56 -17.32 13.69
N THR A 181 -15.87 -16.21 13.02
CA THR A 181 -15.12 -15.71 11.89
C THR A 181 -14.38 -14.43 12.27
N ILE A 182 -13.11 -14.35 11.91
CA ILE A 182 -12.32 -13.11 11.98
C ILE A 182 -12.32 -12.49 10.59
N LYS A 183 -12.83 -11.28 10.48
CA LYS A 183 -12.82 -10.49 9.24
C LYS A 183 -11.54 -9.68 9.15
N VAL A 184 -10.80 -9.88 8.06
CA VAL A 184 -9.48 -9.26 7.87
C VAL A 184 -9.50 -8.39 6.61
N ALA A 185 -9.20 -7.10 6.78
CA ALA A 185 -9.01 -6.21 5.64
C ALA A 185 -7.70 -6.53 4.91
N VAL A 186 -7.81 -6.74 3.62
CA VAL A 186 -6.70 -7.00 2.69
C VAL A 186 -6.78 -6.04 1.52
N THR A 187 -5.65 -5.75 0.86
CA THR A 187 -5.66 -4.91 -0.36
C THR A 187 -6.01 -5.72 -1.60
N GLY A 188 -5.65 -6.98 -1.63
CA GLY A 188 -5.97 -7.90 -2.72
C GLY A 188 -5.16 -7.69 -4.00
N ASP A 189 -4.19 -6.78 -4.01
CA ASP A 189 -3.43 -6.41 -5.21
C ASP A 189 -1.91 -6.22 -4.99
N LEU A 190 -1.36 -6.74 -3.88
CA LEU A 190 0.04 -6.54 -3.51
C LEU A 190 0.86 -7.84 -3.57
N PRO A 191 1.05 -8.46 -4.75
CA PRO A 191 1.81 -9.70 -4.87
C PRO A 191 3.31 -9.50 -4.55
N PRO A 192 3.99 -10.46 -3.94
CA PRO A 192 3.52 -11.78 -3.54
C PRO A 192 2.95 -11.80 -2.10
N LEU A 193 2.69 -10.64 -1.50
CA LEU A 193 2.23 -10.51 -0.11
C LEU A 193 0.76 -10.90 0.03
N ASP A 194 -0.14 -10.19 -0.66
CA ASP A 194 -1.54 -10.56 -0.76
C ASP A 194 -2.11 -10.14 -2.11
N PHE A 195 -2.86 -11.02 -2.73
CA PHE A 195 -3.60 -10.70 -3.94
C PHE A 195 -4.71 -11.72 -4.22
N VAL A 196 -5.62 -11.33 -5.06
CA VAL A 196 -6.66 -12.20 -5.58
C VAL A 196 -6.33 -12.50 -7.04
N SER A 197 -6.18 -13.79 -7.35
CA SER A 197 -5.91 -14.25 -8.71
C SER A 197 -7.12 -14.04 -9.64
N ALA A 198 -6.91 -14.14 -10.93
CA ALA A 198 -7.95 -13.92 -11.94
C ALA A 198 -9.17 -14.89 -11.81
N ASP A 199 -8.99 -16.05 -11.17
CA ASP A 199 -10.06 -17.00 -10.85
C ASP A 199 -10.67 -16.78 -9.45
N GLY A 200 -10.37 -15.67 -8.80
CA GLY A 200 -10.96 -15.24 -7.53
C GLY A 200 -10.39 -15.92 -6.28
N LYS A 201 -9.24 -16.57 -6.40
CA LYS A 201 -8.60 -17.22 -5.25
C LYS A 201 -7.69 -16.26 -4.51
N ALA A 202 -7.75 -16.32 -3.18
CA ALA A 202 -6.82 -15.61 -2.33
C ALA A 202 -5.44 -16.29 -2.36
N GLU A 203 -4.40 -15.50 -2.57
CA GLU A 203 -3.03 -15.94 -2.71
C GLU A 203 -2.08 -15.02 -1.93
N GLY A 204 -0.84 -15.47 -1.77
CA GLY A 204 0.23 -14.67 -1.19
C GLY A 204 0.62 -15.03 0.23
N PHE A 205 1.73 -14.43 0.65
CA PHE A 205 2.36 -14.71 1.95
C PHE A 205 1.45 -14.34 3.13
N ASN A 206 0.86 -13.15 3.12
CA ASN A 206 0.02 -12.68 4.21
C ASN A 206 -1.25 -13.54 4.33
N THR A 207 -1.85 -13.90 3.19
CA THR A 207 -2.99 -14.82 3.15
C THR A 207 -2.64 -16.18 3.76
N ALA A 208 -1.44 -16.70 3.48
CA ALA A 208 -0.97 -17.96 4.05
C ALA A 208 -0.70 -17.86 5.57
N VAL A 209 -0.18 -16.72 6.04
CA VAL A 209 -0.03 -16.44 7.47
C VAL A 209 -1.40 -16.42 8.16
N LEU A 210 -2.40 -15.76 7.56
CA LEU A 210 -3.76 -15.70 8.11
C LEU A 210 -4.44 -17.09 8.14
N ALA A 211 -4.24 -17.90 7.10
CA ALA A 211 -4.76 -19.27 7.07
C ALA A 211 -4.17 -20.12 8.22
N GLU A 212 -2.87 -20.01 8.46
CA GLU A 212 -2.22 -20.71 9.57
C GLU A 212 -2.70 -20.23 10.94
N ILE A 213 -2.90 -18.90 11.11
CA ILE A 213 -3.47 -18.31 12.32
C ILE A 213 -4.88 -18.86 12.55
N GLY A 214 -5.74 -18.84 11.54
CA GLY A 214 -7.09 -19.37 11.63
C GLY A 214 -7.13 -20.85 12.02
N ASN A 215 -6.22 -21.68 11.46
CA ASN A 215 -6.07 -23.09 11.82
C ASN A 215 -5.68 -23.27 13.29
N ARG A 216 -4.73 -22.48 13.80
CA ARG A 216 -4.29 -22.57 15.21
C ARG A 216 -5.34 -22.06 16.20
N MET A 217 -6.11 -21.07 15.80
CA MET A 217 -7.21 -20.51 16.60
C MET A 217 -8.49 -21.33 16.52
N LEU A 218 -8.62 -22.27 15.59
CA LEU A 218 -9.84 -22.95 15.22
C LEU A 218 -10.97 -21.94 14.89
N LYS A 219 -10.62 -20.89 14.13
CA LYS A 219 -11.53 -19.83 13.69
C LYS A 219 -11.53 -19.73 12.17
N ASN A 220 -12.65 -19.34 11.63
CA ASN A 220 -12.76 -19.00 10.22
C ASN A 220 -12.07 -17.67 9.93
N ILE A 221 -11.51 -17.51 8.75
CA ILE A 221 -10.94 -16.25 8.25
C ILE A 221 -11.76 -15.82 7.03
N GLU A 222 -12.27 -14.60 7.07
CA GLU A 222 -12.93 -13.94 5.96
C GLU A 222 -12.05 -12.77 5.50
N LEU A 223 -11.58 -12.81 4.26
CA LEU A 223 -10.83 -11.69 3.68
C LEU A 223 -11.80 -10.69 3.08
N VAL A 224 -11.69 -9.45 3.50
CA VAL A 224 -12.48 -8.32 2.99
C VAL A 224 -11.54 -7.41 2.22
N GLU A 225 -11.70 -7.34 0.91
CA GLU A 225 -10.91 -6.48 0.05
C GLU A 225 -11.28 -5.02 0.28
N ILE A 226 -10.30 -4.23 0.70
CA ILE A 226 -10.46 -2.82 1.04
C ILE A 226 -9.24 -2.05 0.53
N GLU A 227 -9.48 -0.99 -0.22
CA GLU A 227 -8.43 -0.10 -0.70
C GLU A 227 -7.58 0.44 0.47
N SER A 228 -6.29 0.61 0.22
CA SER A 228 -5.30 0.94 1.26
C SER A 228 -5.72 2.12 2.13
N GLY A 229 -6.21 3.21 1.55
CA GLY A 229 -6.62 4.41 2.29
C GLY A 229 -7.89 4.26 3.14
N ALA A 230 -8.72 3.22 2.88
CA ALA A 230 -9.96 2.99 3.60
C ALA A 230 -9.82 1.99 4.78
N ARG A 231 -8.68 1.31 4.93
CA ARG A 231 -8.49 0.23 5.90
C ARG A 231 -8.65 0.68 7.36
N ALA A 232 -8.10 1.85 7.72
CA ALA A 232 -8.22 2.38 9.08
C ALA A 232 -9.68 2.69 9.45
N SER A 233 -10.46 3.26 8.52
CA SER A 233 -11.88 3.54 8.75
C SER A 233 -12.73 2.27 8.81
N ALA A 234 -12.41 1.25 8.01
CA ALA A 234 -13.07 -0.04 8.05
C ALA A 234 -12.86 -0.76 9.40
N LEU A 235 -11.65 -0.64 9.98
CA LEU A 235 -11.35 -1.17 11.30
C LEU A 235 -12.12 -0.44 12.41
N THR A 236 -12.07 0.90 12.42
CA THR A 236 -12.72 1.70 13.47
C THR A 236 -14.24 1.70 13.38
N SER A 237 -14.83 1.41 12.23
CA SER A 237 -16.27 1.24 12.04
C SER A 237 -16.77 -0.21 12.21
N GLU A 238 -15.91 -1.11 12.71
CA GLU A 238 -16.23 -2.53 12.93
C GLU A 238 -16.64 -3.31 11.67
N GLN A 239 -16.31 -2.81 10.49
CA GLN A 239 -16.51 -3.54 9.25
C GLN A 239 -15.59 -4.76 9.18
N VAL A 240 -14.40 -4.65 9.77
CA VAL A 240 -13.42 -5.72 9.93
C VAL A 240 -12.89 -5.75 11.36
N ASP A 241 -12.36 -6.89 11.77
CA ASP A 241 -11.78 -7.11 13.11
C ASP A 241 -10.28 -6.83 13.13
N VAL A 242 -9.62 -7.09 11.99
CA VAL A 242 -8.17 -6.99 11.83
C VAL A 242 -7.84 -6.34 10.50
N VAL A 243 -6.86 -5.47 10.49
CA VAL A 243 -6.14 -5.08 9.27
C VAL A 243 -4.80 -5.79 9.30
N PHE A 244 -4.51 -6.60 8.28
CA PHE A 244 -3.14 -7.07 8.12
C PHE A 244 -2.29 -5.92 7.54
N TRP A 245 -1.02 -5.94 7.64
CA TRP A 245 -0.16 -4.96 6.99
C TRP A 245 -0.24 -3.53 7.59
N ALA A 246 -0.17 -3.46 8.90
CA ALA A 246 0.26 -2.24 9.60
C ALA A 246 1.78 -2.24 9.71
N ILE A 247 2.38 -1.07 9.67
CA ILE A 247 3.83 -0.94 9.58
C ILE A 247 4.41 -0.36 10.85
N VAL A 248 5.47 -1.01 11.33
CA VAL A 248 6.35 -0.47 12.37
C VAL A 248 7.74 -0.30 11.78
N PRO A 249 8.22 0.94 11.58
CA PRO A 249 9.57 1.18 11.08
C PRO A 249 10.63 0.60 12.04
N VAL A 250 11.62 -0.10 11.48
CA VAL A 250 12.80 -0.55 12.24
C VAL A 250 13.84 0.56 12.20
N SER A 251 13.70 1.54 13.08
CA SER A 251 14.54 2.74 13.08
C SER A 251 14.62 3.32 14.48
N GLU A 252 15.78 3.90 14.83
CA GLU A 252 15.93 4.70 16.06
C GLU A 252 15.43 6.15 15.86
N ILE A 253 15.19 6.55 14.62
CA ILE A 253 14.87 7.93 14.24
C ILE A 253 13.37 8.08 13.96
N ILE A 254 12.78 7.06 13.34
CA ILE A 254 11.37 7.04 12.98
C ILE A 254 10.58 6.48 14.15
N PRO A 255 9.59 7.21 14.72
CA PRO A 255 8.75 6.68 15.77
C PRO A 255 8.05 5.40 15.34
N SER A 256 8.00 4.41 16.24
CA SER A 256 7.38 3.11 15.96
C SER A 256 5.87 3.18 15.72
N ASP A 257 5.22 4.23 16.19
CA ASP A 257 3.78 4.51 16.08
C ASP A 257 3.42 5.39 14.87
N THR A 258 4.36 5.64 13.97
CA THR A 258 4.15 6.53 12.80
C THR A 258 2.93 6.12 11.96
N ASP A 259 2.72 4.81 11.76
CA ASP A 259 1.59 4.28 10.98
C ASP A 259 0.42 3.79 11.85
N GLN A 260 0.40 4.14 13.13
CA GLN A 260 -0.64 3.72 14.08
C GLN A 260 -1.68 4.83 14.28
N PRO A 261 -2.92 4.67 13.76
CA PRO A 261 -4.00 5.61 14.02
C PRO A 261 -4.42 5.62 15.49
N GLN A 262 -5.07 6.71 15.92
CA GLN A 262 -5.69 6.76 17.23
C GLN A 262 -6.79 5.69 17.36
N GLY A 263 -6.86 5.01 18.51
CA GLY A 263 -7.82 3.92 18.77
C GLY A 263 -7.43 2.59 18.12
N VAL A 264 -6.18 2.46 17.66
CA VAL A 264 -5.64 1.24 17.06
C VAL A 264 -4.45 0.73 17.86
N ILE A 265 -4.39 -0.58 18.08
CA ILE A 265 -3.25 -1.29 18.65
C ILE A 265 -2.64 -2.23 17.62
N LEU A 266 -1.34 -2.47 17.72
CA LEU A 266 -0.58 -3.34 16.83
C LEU A 266 -0.13 -4.60 17.54
N THR A 267 -0.04 -5.71 16.79
CA THR A 267 0.58 -6.95 17.28
C THR A 267 2.10 -6.86 17.27
N GLU A 268 2.76 -7.88 17.79
CA GLU A 268 4.15 -8.19 17.48
C GLU A 268 4.31 -8.41 15.96
N PRO A 269 5.48 -8.08 15.39
CA PRO A 269 5.69 -8.25 13.96
C PRO A 269 5.80 -9.72 13.56
N TYR A 270 5.15 -10.08 12.45
CA TYR A 270 5.24 -11.40 11.85
C TYR A 270 6.19 -11.48 10.65
N PHE A 271 6.55 -10.33 10.06
CA PHE A 271 7.44 -10.25 8.91
C PHE A 271 8.22 -8.93 8.92
N LYS A 272 9.34 -8.88 8.21
CA LYS A 272 10.12 -7.66 7.98
C LYS A 272 10.58 -7.62 6.54
N ASP A 273 10.51 -6.46 5.92
CA ASP A 273 11.04 -6.26 4.58
C ASP A 273 11.72 -4.91 4.42
N LYS A 274 12.61 -4.85 3.46
CA LYS A 274 13.36 -3.65 3.11
C LYS A 274 12.59 -2.85 2.06
N ILE A 275 12.51 -1.54 2.25
CA ILE A 275 12.03 -0.61 1.24
C ILE A 275 13.09 -0.46 0.13
N VAL A 276 12.63 -0.50 -1.11
CA VAL A 276 13.43 -0.28 -2.32
C VAL A 276 12.70 0.67 -3.26
N HIS A 277 13.47 1.35 -4.09
CA HIS A 277 12.92 2.19 -5.15
C HIS A 277 13.09 1.52 -6.50
N MET A 278 12.07 1.62 -7.33
CA MET A 278 12.02 1.01 -8.64
C MET A 278 11.76 2.04 -9.72
N ILE A 279 12.35 1.79 -10.88
CA ILE A 279 12.08 2.54 -12.11
C ILE A 279 11.64 1.59 -13.21
N PHE A 280 11.09 2.17 -14.27
CA PHE A 280 10.78 1.49 -15.51
C PHE A 280 11.84 1.82 -16.55
N LYS A 281 12.59 0.82 -17.01
CA LYS A 281 13.63 1.00 -18.02
C LYS A 281 13.03 1.49 -19.34
N GLU A 282 13.56 2.55 -19.88
CA GLU A 282 13.23 2.94 -21.25
C GLU A 282 13.86 1.94 -22.24
N GLU A 283 13.09 1.54 -23.24
CA GLU A 283 13.65 0.81 -24.37
C GLU A 283 14.68 1.73 -25.05
N LYS A 284 15.93 1.26 -25.11
CA LYS A 284 16.93 1.94 -25.92
C LYS A 284 16.47 1.87 -27.37
N LYS A 285 16.02 3.02 -27.90
CA LYS A 285 15.69 3.18 -29.30
C LYS A 285 16.95 2.99 -30.19
#